data_dc95c9ed7450a06663f62ecd42d4c803
#
_entry.id   dc95c9ed7450a06663f62ecd42d4c803
#
_cell.length_a   1.000
_cell.length_b   1.000
_cell.length_c   1.000
_cell.angle_alpha   90.00
_cell.angle_beta   90.00
_cell.angle_gamma   90.00
#
_symmetry.space_group_name_H-M   'P 1'
#
loop_
_entity.id
_entity.type
_entity.pdbx_description
1 polymer ?
#
loop_
_entity_poly.entity_id
_entity_poly.type
_entity_poly.pdbx_seq_one_letter_code
_entity_poly.pdbx_strand_id
1 'polypeptide(L)'
;MSNSEKNFLIGIVGPCGSGKSTLIASLEKHGYRCRHIAQEHSYVKYMWQRITNPDVLIFLECSYENSTSRRKLNWLPAEHEEQQRRLSHAREHAHLIINTNLLNPDEVLAHALTFLKENYQ
;
A
#
# COMPACT_ATOMS: atom_id res chain seq x y z
N MET A 1 6.95 -27.42 6.74
CA MET A 1 6.42 -26.08 6.60
C MET A 1 5.68 -25.92 5.29
N SER A 2 4.57 -25.36 5.35
CA SER A 2 3.71 -25.31 4.21
C SER A 2 3.58 -23.88 3.69
N ASN A 3 3.51 -23.76 2.37
CA ASN A 3 3.24 -22.45 1.75
C ASN A 3 1.84 -21.97 2.06
N SER A 4 0.97 -22.83 2.57
CA SER A 4 -0.39 -22.46 2.90
C SER A 4 -0.44 -21.36 3.95
N GLU A 5 0.59 -21.22 4.77
CA GLU A 5 0.66 -20.17 5.78
C GLU A 5 0.70 -18.77 5.16
N LYS A 6 1.15 -18.68 3.91
CA LYS A 6 1.24 -17.42 3.20
C LYS A 6 0.32 -17.39 1.98
N ASN A 7 -0.77 -18.13 2.05
CA ASN A 7 -1.66 -18.30 0.91
C ASN A 7 -2.78 -17.26 0.86
N PHE A 8 -2.67 -16.21 1.64
CA PHE A 8 -3.60 -15.09 1.58
C PHE A 8 -3.04 -14.01 0.68
N LEU A 9 -3.93 -13.16 0.17
CA LEU A 9 -3.56 -12.10 -0.77
C LEU A 9 -3.45 -10.77 -0.05
N ILE A 10 -2.34 -10.10 -0.24
CA ILE A 10 -2.09 -8.77 0.33
C ILE A 10 -2.27 -7.73 -0.76
N GLY A 11 -3.17 -6.78 -0.53
CA GLY A 11 -3.33 -5.63 -1.41
C GLY A 11 -2.58 -4.44 -0.85
N ILE A 12 -1.87 -3.72 -1.72
CA ILE A 12 -1.13 -2.53 -1.34
C ILE A 12 -1.74 -1.33 -2.06
N VAL A 13 -2.17 -0.34 -1.29
CA VAL A 13 -2.74 0.90 -1.82
C VAL A 13 -2.00 2.10 -1.24
N GLY A 14 -2.13 3.23 -1.90
CA GLY A 14 -1.52 4.48 -1.45
C GLY A 14 -1.35 5.44 -2.61
N PRO A 15 -1.01 6.70 -2.32
CA PRO A 15 -0.81 7.68 -3.39
C PRO A 15 0.44 7.37 -4.21
N CYS A 16 0.54 8.00 -5.37
CA CYS A 16 1.73 7.90 -6.19
C CYS A 16 2.95 8.32 -5.37
N GLY A 17 4.05 7.57 -5.50
CA GLY A 17 5.29 7.89 -4.80
C GLY A 17 5.33 7.41 -3.36
N SER A 18 4.34 6.64 -2.90
CA SER A 18 4.34 6.15 -1.53
C SER A 18 5.23 4.92 -1.32
N GLY A 19 5.70 4.29 -2.39
CA GLY A 19 6.60 3.15 -2.29
C GLY A 19 5.92 1.79 -2.44
N LYS A 20 4.76 1.75 -3.08
CA LYS A 20 3.98 0.50 -3.23
C LYS A 20 4.77 -0.59 -3.92
N SER A 21 5.37 -0.29 -5.06
CA SER A 21 6.09 -1.30 -5.85
C SER A 21 7.30 -1.85 -5.10
N THR A 22 7.99 -1.00 -4.37
CA THR A 22 9.15 -1.40 -3.59
C THR A 22 8.75 -2.37 -2.49
N LEU A 23 7.67 -2.05 -1.77
CA LEU A 23 7.20 -2.93 -0.70
C LEU A 23 6.73 -4.26 -1.26
N ILE A 24 6.00 -4.25 -2.38
CA ILE A 24 5.53 -5.48 -3.01
C ILE A 24 6.69 -6.38 -3.36
N ALA A 25 7.71 -5.83 -4.03
CA ALA A 25 8.87 -6.63 -4.41
C ALA A 25 9.54 -7.28 -3.20
N SER A 26 9.66 -6.53 -2.11
CA SER A 26 10.27 -7.05 -0.88
C SER A 26 9.44 -8.12 -0.22
N LEU A 27 8.12 -7.92 -0.14
CA LEU A 27 7.23 -8.91 0.47
C LEU A 27 7.19 -10.19 -0.35
N GLU A 28 7.23 -10.07 -1.67
CA GLU A 28 7.23 -11.25 -2.53
C GLU A 28 8.49 -12.08 -2.36
N LYS A 29 9.62 -11.42 -2.08
CA LYS A 29 10.85 -12.14 -1.77
C LYS A 29 10.73 -12.95 -0.47
N HIS A 30 9.83 -12.55 0.40
CA HIS A 30 9.55 -13.27 1.65
C HIS A 30 8.44 -14.30 1.49
N GLY A 31 7.98 -14.53 0.27
CA GLY A 31 7.01 -15.57 -0.01
C GLY A 31 5.55 -15.13 0.08
N TYR A 32 5.28 -13.87 0.27
CA TYR A 32 3.91 -13.36 0.34
C TYR A 32 3.35 -13.11 -1.07
N ARG A 33 2.04 -13.28 -1.20
CA ARG A 33 1.33 -12.95 -2.45
C ARG A 33 0.80 -11.54 -2.34
N CYS A 34 1.21 -10.67 -3.27
CA CYS A 34 0.84 -9.26 -3.23
C CYS A 34 0.21 -8.81 -4.54
N ARG A 35 -0.61 -7.78 -4.44
CA ARG A 35 -1.23 -7.16 -5.59
C ARG A 35 -1.11 -5.65 -5.46
N HIS A 36 -0.61 -5.01 -6.51
CA HIS A 36 -0.58 -3.57 -6.61
C HIS A 36 -1.98 -3.10 -7.00
N ILE A 37 -2.58 -2.27 -6.15
CA ILE A 37 -3.94 -1.78 -6.41
C ILE A 37 -3.87 -0.29 -6.69
N ALA A 38 -4.19 0.10 -7.91
CA ALA A 38 -4.10 1.49 -8.35
C ALA A 38 -5.37 2.29 -8.01
N GLN A 39 -5.83 2.18 -6.77
CA GLN A 39 -7.05 2.85 -6.31
C GLN A 39 -6.95 4.37 -6.45
N GLU A 40 -5.76 4.93 -6.35
CA GLU A 40 -5.56 6.38 -6.46
C GLU A 40 -5.96 6.92 -7.84
N HIS A 41 -6.10 6.04 -8.82
CA HIS A 41 -6.50 6.41 -10.19
C HIS A 41 -7.95 6.06 -10.50
N SER A 42 -8.70 5.54 -9.51
CA SER A 42 -10.07 5.11 -9.73
C SER A 42 -11.07 6.11 -9.18
N TYR A 43 -12.10 6.41 -9.97
CA TYR A 43 -13.21 7.24 -9.49
C TYR A 43 -14.16 6.47 -8.59
N VAL A 44 -14.12 5.13 -8.62
CA VAL A 44 -14.97 4.28 -7.79
C VAL A 44 -14.19 3.96 -6.52
N LYS A 45 -14.62 4.49 -5.39
CA LYS A 45 -13.86 4.43 -4.14
C LYS A 45 -13.65 3.01 -3.61
N TYR A 46 -14.51 2.08 -3.97
CA TYR A 46 -14.38 0.68 -3.52
C TYR A 46 -13.91 -0.25 -4.63
N MET A 47 -13.28 0.29 -5.67
CA MET A 47 -12.81 -0.55 -6.78
C MET A 47 -11.76 -1.55 -6.31
N TRP A 48 -10.94 -1.18 -5.33
CA TRP A 48 -9.94 -2.08 -4.76
C TRP A 48 -10.57 -3.39 -4.27
N GLN A 49 -11.78 -3.28 -3.73
CA GLN A 49 -12.50 -4.42 -3.18
C GLN A 49 -13.14 -5.25 -4.30
N ARG A 50 -13.67 -4.58 -5.32
CA ARG A 50 -14.38 -5.26 -6.40
C ARG A 50 -13.44 -6.03 -7.32
N ILE A 51 -12.27 -5.46 -7.62
CA ILE A 51 -11.34 -6.07 -8.57
C ILE A 51 -10.41 -7.04 -7.87
N THR A 52 -9.88 -6.69 -6.72
CA THR A 52 -8.86 -7.49 -6.05
C THR A 52 -9.40 -8.24 -4.83
N ASN A 53 -10.21 -7.56 -4.03
CA ASN A 53 -10.76 -8.12 -2.78
C ASN A 53 -9.68 -8.83 -1.96
N PRO A 54 -8.65 -8.09 -1.52
CA PRO A 54 -7.53 -8.73 -0.80
C PRO A 54 -7.95 -9.20 0.58
N ASP A 55 -7.23 -10.21 1.08
CA ASP A 55 -7.43 -10.70 2.44
C ASP A 55 -6.86 -9.72 3.47
N VAL A 56 -5.77 -9.07 3.10
CA VAL A 56 -5.11 -8.06 3.94
C VAL A 56 -4.89 -6.83 3.09
N LEU A 57 -5.30 -5.67 3.60
CA LEU A 57 -5.11 -4.41 2.90
C LEU A 57 -4.13 -3.55 3.68
N ILE A 58 -3.04 -3.18 3.04
CA ILE A 58 -2.02 -2.30 3.62
C ILE A 58 -2.05 -0.97 2.88
N PHE A 59 -2.19 0.10 3.62
CA PHE A 59 -2.23 1.46 3.09
C PHE A 59 -0.90 2.16 3.39
N LEU A 60 -0.25 2.67 2.34
CA LEU A 60 0.98 3.46 2.52
C LEU A 60 0.62 4.93 2.43
N GLU A 61 0.86 5.64 3.52
CA GLU A 61 0.55 7.06 3.62
C GLU A 61 1.79 7.88 3.27
N CYS A 62 1.63 8.92 2.45
CA CYS A 62 2.76 9.74 2.01
C CYS A 62 2.27 11.14 1.73
N SER A 63 3.00 12.16 2.22
CA SER A 63 2.64 13.55 1.98
C SER A 63 2.93 13.94 0.53
N TYR A 64 2.32 15.04 0.10
CA TYR A 64 2.57 15.58 -1.23
C TYR A 64 4.06 15.84 -1.46
N GLU A 65 4.71 16.47 -0.49
CA GLU A 65 6.12 16.81 -0.61
C GLU A 65 7.00 15.58 -0.79
N ASN A 66 6.79 14.56 0.02
CA ASN A 66 7.61 13.34 -0.08
C ASN A 66 7.28 12.55 -1.33
N SER A 67 6.02 12.52 -1.72
CA SER A 67 5.59 11.83 -2.92
C SER A 67 6.25 12.41 -4.16
N THR A 68 6.20 13.74 -4.31
CA THR A 68 6.81 14.41 -5.46
C THR A 68 8.33 14.32 -5.45
N SER A 69 8.93 14.42 -4.26
CA SER A 69 10.37 14.33 -4.12
C SER A 69 10.90 12.96 -4.55
N ARG A 70 10.24 11.89 -4.10
CA ARG A 70 10.68 10.51 -4.40
C ARG A 70 10.57 10.16 -5.87
N ARG A 71 9.50 10.63 -6.51
CA ARG A 71 9.22 10.28 -7.90
C ARG A 71 9.60 11.40 -8.86
N LYS A 72 9.99 12.56 -8.32
CA LYS A 72 10.24 13.75 -9.12
C LYS A 72 9.05 14.06 -10.01
N LEU A 73 7.86 13.87 -9.44
CA LEU A 73 6.62 14.11 -10.16
C LEU A 73 6.37 15.60 -10.31
N ASN A 74 5.88 15.97 -11.48
CA ASN A 74 5.59 17.35 -11.79
C ASN A 74 4.09 17.58 -11.74
N TRP A 75 3.48 17.33 -10.60
CA TRP A 75 2.04 17.42 -10.43
C TRP A 75 1.69 18.41 -9.32
N LEU A 76 0.43 18.84 -9.32
CA LEU A 76 -0.05 19.90 -8.44
C LEU A 76 -0.57 19.32 -7.13
N PRO A 77 -0.58 20.12 -6.03
CA PRO A 77 -1.17 19.67 -4.77
C PRO A 77 -2.63 19.22 -4.91
N ALA A 78 -3.39 19.86 -5.80
CA ALA A 78 -4.79 19.46 -6.02
C ALA A 78 -4.91 18.05 -6.54
N GLU A 79 -3.95 17.60 -7.34
CA GLU A 79 -3.95 16.23 -7.85
C GLU A 79 -3.71 15.24 -6.72
N HIS A 80 -2.81 15.57 -5.78
CA HIS A 80 -2.57 14.74 -4.62
C HIS A 80 -3.82 14.66 -3.75
N GLU A 81 -4.49 15.79 -3.54
CA GLU A 81 -5.74 15.80 -2.76
C GLU A 81 -6.81 14.94 -3.40
N GLU A 82 -6.89 14.98 -4.73
CA GLU A 82 -7.85 14.13 -5.42
C GLU A 82 -7.54 12.65 -5.21
N GLN A 83 -6.26 12.28 -5.23
CA GLN A 83 -5.89 10.90 -4.95
C GLN A 83 -6.28 10.50 -3.52
N GLN A 84 -6.12 11.41 -2.56
CA GLN A 84 -6.52 11.13 -1.19
C GLN A 84 -8.03 10.86 -1.10
N ARG A 85 -8.84 11.62 -1.84
CA ARG A 85 -10.29 11.38 -1.88
C ARG A 85 -10.61 10.00 -2.45
N ARG A 86 -9.93 9.62 -3.53
CA ARG A 86 -10.14 8.30 -4.16
C ARG A 86 -9.72 7.16 -3.28
N LEU A 87 -8.77 7.41 -2.38
CA LEU A 87 -8.21 6.40 -1.48
C LEU A 87 -8.96 6.30 -0.15
N SER A 88 -9.88 7.21 0.13
CA SER A 88 -10.48 7.34 1.47
C SER A 88 -11.16 6.05 1.93
N HIS A 89 -11.92 5.38 1.06
CA HIS A 89 -12.61 4.14 1.42
C HIS A 89 -11.61 3.04 1.75
N ALA A 90 -10.58 2.89 0.93
CA ALA A 90 -9.54 1.89 1.18
C ALA A 90 -8.82 2.18 2.49
N ARG A 91 -8.55 3.46 2.76
CA ARG A 91 -7.87 3.84 4.00
C ARG A 91 -8.69 3.47 5.23
N GLU A 92 -9.99 3.68 5.15
CA GLU A 92 -10.88 3.35 6.28
C GLU A 92 -10.96 1.85 6.54
N HIS A 93 -10.71 1.04 5.52
CA HIS A 93 -10.80 -0.42 5.62
C HIS A 93 -9.43 -1.09 5.70
N ALA A 94 -8.36 -0.32 5.72
CA ALA A 94 -7.01 -0.88 5.75
C ALA A 94 -6.76 -1.61 7.07
N HIS A 95 -6.11 -2.76 6.97
CA HIS A 95 -5.72 -3.52 8.16
C HIS A 95 -4.46 -2.94 8.79
N LEU A 96 -3.64 -2.29 7.98
CA LEU A 96 -2.41 -1.64 8.44
C LEU A 96 -2.19 -0.37 7.65
N ILE A 97 -1.89 0.71 8.34
CA ILE A 97 -1.51 1.97 7.71
C ILE A 97 -0.08 2.27 8.10
N ILE A 98 0.79 2.43 7.10
CA ILE A 98 2.19 2.78 7.34
C ILE A 98 2.44 4.18 6.79
N ASN A 99 2.86 5.09 7.68
CA ASN A 99 3.25 6.43 7.25
C ASN A 99 4.71 6.35 6.79
N THR A 100 4.92 6.55 5.49
CA THR A 100 6.25 6.37 4.89
C THR A 100 7.08 7.64 4.85
N ASN A 101 6.59 8.75 5.41
CA ASN A 101 7.29 10.03 5.31
C ASN A 101 8.70 10.00 5.90
N LEU A 102 8.86 9.34 7.03
CA LEU A 102 10.15 9.33 7.74
C LEU A 102 10.80 7.95 7.74
N LEU A 103 10.33 7.05 6.89
CA LEU A 103 10.84 5.67 6.85
C LEU A 103 11.56 5.40 5.55
N ASN A 104 12.66 4.64 5.64
CA ASN A 104 13.30 4.12 4.43
C ASN A 104 12.60 2.82 4.03
N PRO A 105 12.90 2.26 2.83
CA PRO A 105 12.21 1.05 2.37
C PRO A 105 12.39 -0.15 3.31
N ASP A 106 13.53 -0.28 3.95
CA ASP A 106 13.75 -1.40 4.88
C ASP A 106 12.88 -1.26 6.12
N GLU A 107 12.68 -0.04 6.59
CA GLU A 107 11.82 0.21 7.75
C GLU A 107 10.36 -0.05 7.42
N VAL A 108 9.92 0.35 6.21
CA VAL A 108 8.56 0.07 5.77
C VAL A 108 8.33 -1.44 5.72
N LEU A 109 9.28 -2.17 5.15
CA LEU A 109 9.21 -3.62 5.09
C LEU A 109 9.13 -4.23 6.50
N ALA A 110 9.96 -3.73 7.42
CA ALA A 110 9.97 -4.26 8.78
C ALA A 110 8.61 -4.09 9.45
N HIS A 111 7.97 -2.93 9.28
CA HIS A 111 6.63 -2.70 9.82
C HIS A 111 5.62 -3.69 9.25
N ALA A 112 5.66 -3.89 7.94
CA ALA A 112 4.73 -4.81 7.29
C ALA A 112 4.95 -6.25 7.76
N LEU A 113 6.21 -6.70 7.82
CA LEU A 113 6.53 -8.07 8.24
C LEU A 113 6.10 -8.31 9.68
N THR A 114 6.35 -7.37 10.57
CA THR A 114 5.96 -7.50 11.96
C THR A 114 4.44 -7.65 12.08
N PHE A 115 3.71 -6.80 11.38
CA PHE A 115 2.24 -6.87 11.39
C PHE A 115 1.74 -8.22 10.88
N LEU A 116 2.31 -8.69 9.77
CA LEU A 116 1.85 -9.94 9.16
C LEU A 116 2.16 -11.13 10.05
N LYS A 117 3.34 -11.16 10.67
CA LYS A 117 3.72 -12.25 11.55
C LYS A 117 2.86 -12.29 12.81
N GLU A 118 2.47 -11.13 13.32
CA GLU A 118 1.69 -11.06 14.55
C GLU A 118 0.22 -11.39 14.33
N ASN A 119 -0.30 -11.16 13.12
CA ASN A 119 -1.74 -11.26 12.89
C ASN A 119 -2.16 -12.39 11.95
N TYR A 120 -1.24 -12.92 11.15
CA TYR A 120 -1.61 -13.85 10.08
C TYR A 120 -0.75 -15.12 10.02
N GLN A 121 0.05 -15.36 11.04
CA GLN A 121 0.86 -16.59 11.09
C GLN A 121 0.80 -17.30 12.43
#